data_b7645c6efd297cba4651d68067c21bb7
#
_entry.id   b7645c6efd297cba4651d68067c21bb7
#
_cell.length_a   1.000
_cell.length_b   1.000
_cell.length_c   1.000
_cell.angle_alpha   90.00
_cell.angle_beta   90.00
_cell.angle_gamma   90.00
#
_symmetry.space_group_name_H-M   'P 1'
#
loop_
_entity.id
_entity.type
_entity.pdbx_description
1 polymer ?
#
loop_
_entity_poly.entity_id
_entity_poly.type
_entity_poly.pdbx_seq_one_letter_code
_entity_poly.pdbx_strand_id
1 'polypeptide(L)'
;IAPFYADNTGKRGRPSIGLSRMLRLYVVQQCFGLSDEGTEDAVYDSQAVRLFVGVDLSHESAPDATTLLKFRRLLETHQLTQKIFTAINQHLSEKGLLLKEGTIVDATLIAAPPSTKNREGKRDPDMHQSKKGNQWHFGMKAHIGVDAASGLVHSLVTTAGNVHDVTQ
;
A
#
# COMPACT_ATOMS: atom_id res chain seq x y z
N ILE A 1 14.25 2.32 -2.91
CA ILE A 1 13.79 3.29 -1.87
C ILE A 1 14.97 4.14 -1.37
N ALA A 2 16.13 3.51 -1.09
CA ALA A 2 17.27 4.18 -0.47
C ALA A 2 17.66 5.55 -1.06
N PRO A 3 17.67 5.78 -2.39
CA PRO A 3 18.03 7.08 -2.95
C PRO A 3 17.08 8.23 -2.56
N PHE A 4 15.85 7.92 -2.17
CA PHE A 4 14.80 8.88 -1.82
C PHE A 4 14.62 9.04 -0.31
N TYR A 5 15.18 8.12 0.47
CA TYR A 5 15.06 8.13 1.92
C TYR A 5 16.25 8.86 2.54
N ALA A 6 15.99 10.00 3.18
CA ALA A 6 17.04 10.81 3.79
C ALA A 6 17.71 10.06 4.94
N ASP A 7 18.99 9.77 4.79
CA ASP A 7 19.84 9.32 5.88
C ASP A 7 20.48 10.54 6.54
N ASN A 8 20.07 10.81 7.79
CA ASN A 8 20.62 11.90 8.61
C ASN A 8 21.74 11.43 9.53
N THR A 9 22.28 10.23 9.32
CA THR A 9 23.38 9.70 10.12
C THR A 9 24.58 10.67 10.10
N GLY A 10 24.99 11.11 11.27
CA GLY A 10 26.09 12.08 11.44
C GLY A 10 25.71 13.56 11.26
N LYS A 11 24.45 13.91 11.00
CA LYS A 11 23.97 15.31 10.98
C LYS A 11 23.40 15.73 12.32
N ARG A 12 23.35 17.07 12.58
CA ARG A 12 22.68 17.60 13.77
C ARG A 12 21.19 17.28 13.75
N GLY A 13 20.64 16.83 14.89
CA GLY A 13 19.23 16.52 15.08
C GLY A 13 18.98 15.05 15.45
N ARG A 14 17.71 14.67 15.55
CA ARG A 14 17.34 13.28 15.84
C ARG A 14 17.77 12.39 14.64
N PRO A 15 18.46 11.27 14.88
CA PRO A 15 18.81 10.34 13.83
C PRO A 15 17.56 9.88 13.07
N SER A 16 17.70 9.66 11.76
CA SER A 16 16.62 9.06 10.97
C SER A 16 16.41 7.61 11.39
N ILE A 17 15.16 7.19 11.41
CA ILE A 17 14.82 5.78 11.61
C ILE A 17 15.30 5.01 10.39
N GLY A 18 16.02 3.91 10.58
CA GLY A 18 16.56 3.12 9.48
C GLY A 18 15.49 2.67 8.48
N LEU A 19 15.77 2.75 7.18
CA LEU A 19 14.86 2.40 6.10
C LEU A 19 14.24 1.00 6.25
N SER A 20 15.04 0.01 6.64
CA SER A 20 14.56 -1.36 6.86
C SER A 20 13.47 -1.43 7.93
N ARG A 21 13.62 -0.66 9.00
CA ARG A 21 12.64 -0.57 10.09
C ARG A 21 11.35 0.09 9.63
N MET A 22 11.45 1.21 8.91
CA MET A 22 10.28 1.88 8.35
C MET A 22 9.52 1.00 7.34
N LEU A 23 10.24 0.24 6.53
CA LEU A 23 9.60 -0.70 5.60
C LEU A 23 8.89 -1.84 6.33
N ARG A 24 9.48 -2.40 7.38
CA ARG A 24 8.82 -3.43 8.21
C ARG A 24 7.57 -2.89 8.90
N LEU A 25 7.65 -1.66 9.43
CA LEU A 25 6.49 -1.00 10.04
C LEU A 25 5.35 -0.80 9.02
N TYR A 26 5.70 -0.35 7.81
CA TYR A 26 4.74 -0.23 6.71
C TYR A 26 4.11 -1.58 6.32
N VAL A 27 4.90 -2.66 6.28
CA VAL A 27 4.39 -4.02 6.03
C VAL A 27 3.40 -4.44 7.11
N VAL A 28 3.72 -4.21 8.40
CA VAL A 28 2.78 -4.47 9.51
C VAL A 28 1.47 -3.73 9.30
N GLN A 29 1.54 -2.43 8.99
CA GLN A 29 0.36 -1.61 8.73
C GLN A 29 -0.53 -2.22 7.62
N GLN A 30 0.07 -2.60 6.50
CA GLN A 30 -0.68 -3.15 5.36
C GLN A 30 -1.24 -4.55 5.65
N CYS A 31 -0.46 -5.43 6.28
CA CYS A 31 -0.89 -6.79 6.57
C CYS A 31 -2.05 -6.86 7.58
N PHE A 32 -2.09 -5.95 8.52
CA PHE A 32 -3.13 -5.92 9.56
C PHE A 32 -4.20 -4.84 9.36
N GLY A 33 -4.11 -4.05 8.28
CA GLY A 33 -5.08 -2.99 7.98
C GLY A 33 -5.17 -1.90 9.05
N LEU A 34 -4.03 -1.55 9.68
CA LEU A 34 -4.00 -0.62 10.80
C LEU A 34 -3.98 0.84 10.34
N SER A 35 -4.56 1.73 11.15
CA SER A 35 -4.35 3.17 11.04
C SER A 35 -2.90 3.54 11.39
N ASP A 36 -2.49 4.79 11.17
CA ASP A 36 -1.16 5.24 11.54
C ASP A 36 -0.94 5.15 13.06
N GLU A 37 -1.93 5.61 13.85
CA GLU A 37 -1.95 5.50 15.30
C GLU A 37 -2.01 4.04 15.76
N GLY A 38 -2.90 3.24 15.15
CA GLY A 38 -3.03 1.82 15.47
C GLY A 38 -1.75 1.03 15.18
N THR A 39 -0.94 1.46 14.22
CA THR A 39 0.36 0.84 13.94
C THR A 39 1.38 1.19 15.03
N GLU A 40 1.40 2.44 15.49
CA GLU A 40 2.20 2.86 16.63
C GLU A 40 1.81 2.09 17.90
N ASP A 41 0.51 2.02 18.21
CA ASP A 41 -0.02 1.26 19.36
C ASP A 41 0.37 -0.23 19.27
N ALA A 42 0.28 -0.84 18.09
CA ALA A 42 0.68 -2.23 17.90
C ALA A 42 2.16 -2.50 18.19
N VAL A 43 3.05 -1.53 17.99
CA VAL A 43 4.46 -1.62 18.41
C VAL A 43 4.57 -1.59 19.94
N TYR A 44 3.75 -0.80 20.63
CA TYR A 44 3.76 -0.76 22.10
C TYR A 44 3.13 -2.03 22.71
N ASP A 45 2.05 -2.53 22.13
CA ASP A 45 1.26 -3.63 22.71
C ASP A 45 1.80 -5.01 22.38
N SER A 46 2.32 -5.21 21.15
CA SER A 46 2.71 -6.54 20.67
C SER A 46 4.22 -6.75 20.66
N GLN A 47 4.70 -7.69 21.47
CA GLN A 47 6.09 -8.12 21.45
C GLN A 47 6.49 -8.70 20.08
N ALA A 48 5.61 -9.43 19.41
CA ALA A 48 5.89 -10.00 18.09
C ALA A 48 6.09 -8.91 17.04
N VAL A 49 5.25 -7.86 17.06
CA VAL A 49 5.40 -6.70 16.19
C VAL A 49 6.69 -5.97 16.46
N ARG A 50 7.05 -5.73 17.74
CA ARG A 50 8.32 -5.10 18.13
C ARG A 50 9.53 -5.86 17.58
N LEU A 51 9.55 -7.18 17.78
CA LEU A 51 10.64 -8.04 17.30
C LEU A 51 10.74 -8.00 15.78
N PHE A 52 9.62 -8.05 15.06
CA PHE A 52 9.60 -7.97 13.61
C PHE A 52 10.10 -6.61 13.11
N VAL A 53 9.63 -5.52 13.69
CA VAL A 53 10.03 -4.16 13.31
C VAL A 53 11.47 -3.86 13.74
N GLY A 54 11.94 -4.49 14.81
CA GLY A 54 13.28 -4.28 15.38
C GLY A 54 13.34 -3.05 16.28
N VAL A 55 12.29 -2.81 17.08
CA VAL A 55 12.23 -1.73 18.10
C VAL A 55 12.45 -2.31 19.47
N ASP A 56 13.35 -1.68 20.22
CA ASP A 56 13.58 -1.99 21.63
C ASP A 56 13.13 -0.81 22.50
N LEU A 57 11.96 -0.96 23.12
CA LEU A 57 11.35 0.08 23.95
C LEU A 57 12.15 0.41 25.22
N SER A 58 13.14 -0.41 25.59
CA SER A 58 14.02 -0.08 26.72
C SER A 58 15.07 0.99 26.37
N HIS A 59 15.34 1.18 25.08
CA HIS A 59 16.37 2.09 24.59
C HIS A 59 15.82 3.20 23.68
N GLU A 60 14.64 3.00 23.08
CA GLU A 60 14.06 3.94 22.12
C GLU A 60 12.52 3.93 22.16
N SER A 61 11.90 5.00 21.69
CA SER A 61 10.45 5.05 21.48
C SER A 61 10.07 4.45 20.11
N ALA A 62 8.85 3.94 20.02
CA ALA A 62 8.29 3.54 18.71
C ALA A 62 8.31 4.72 17.72
N PRO A 63 8.43 4.44 16.42
CA PRO A 63 8.17 5.45 15.40
C PRO A 63 6.73 5.95 15.53
N ASP A 64 6.55 7.26 15.57
CA ASP A 64 5.23 7.87 15.71
C ASP A 64 4.39 7.78 14.41
N ALA A 65 3.08 7.91 14.54
CA ALA A 65 2.12 7.91 13.44
C ALA A 65 2.49 8.92 12.33
N THR A 66 2.99 10.10 12.71
CA THR A 66 3.37 11.14 11.75
C THR A 66 4.61 10.75 10.94
N THR A 67 5.53 10.01 11.53
CA THR A 67 6.70 9.46 10.85
C THR A 67 6.29 8.41 9.81
N LEU A 68 5.35 7.54 10.15
CA LEU A 68 4.80 6.56 9.21
C LEU A 68 4.04 7.23 8.06
N LEU A 69 3.23 8.26 8.35
CA LEU A 69 2.55 9.07 7.33
C LEU A 69 3.54 9.71 6.35
N LYS A 70 4.64 10.29 6.86
CA LYS A 70 5.69 10.87 6.00
C LYS A 70 6.35 9.81 5.12
N PHE A 71 6.58 8.61 5.67
CA PHE A 71 7.14 7.50 4.90
C PHE A 71 6.20 7.05 3.77
N ARG A 72 4.89 6.90 4.04
CA ARG A 72 3.91 6.59 3.00
C ARG A 72 3.87 7.65 1.90
N ARG A 73 3.84 8.93 2.26
CA ARG A 73 3.89 10.03 1.27
C ARG A 73 5.14 9.98 0.41
N LEU A 74 6.29 9.60 0.97
CA LEU A 74 7.52 9.39 0.20
C LEU A 74 7.34 8.25 -0.81
N LEU A 75 6.76 7.12 -0.39
CA LEU A 75 6.50 5.99 -1.29
C LEU A 75 5.55 6.39 -2.44
N GLU A 76 4.48 7.12 -2.15
CA GLU A 76 3.51 7.62 -3.11
C GLU A 76 4.13 8.63 -4.09
N THR A 77 4.80 9.66 -3.57
CA THR A 77 5.42 10.73 -4.37
C THR A 77 6.41 10.19 -5.42
N HIS A 78 7.13 9.13 -5.07
CA HIS A 78 8.14 8.52 -5.96
C HIS A 78 7.64 7.23 -6.63
N GLN A 79 6.34 6.91 -6.53
CA GLN A 79 5.72 5.71 -7.10
C GLN A 79 6.47 4.42 -6.73
N LEU A 80 6.94 4.35 -5.48
CA LEU A 80 7.77 3.24 -5.00
C LEU A 80 6.96 1.98 -4.67
N THR A 81 5.67 2.12 -4.38
CA THR A 81 4.77 0.98 -4.11
C THR A 81 4.70 0.02 -5.30
N GLN A 82 4.57 0.56 -6.53
CA GLN A 82 4.60 -0.25 -7.75
C GLN A 82 5.94 -0.97 -7.93
N LYS A 83 7.05 -0.30 -7.64
CA LYS A 83 8.40 -0.90 -7.73
C LYS A 83 8.60 -2.00 -6.70
N ILE A 84 8.06 -1.83 -5.48
CA ILE A 84 8.07 -2.86 -4.43
C ILE A 84 7.27 -4.08 -4.89
N PHE A 85 6.06 -3.88 -5.42
CA PHE A 85 5.22 -4.95 -5.93
C PHE A 85 5.92 -5.74 -7.04
N THR A 86 6.51 -5.04 -8.01
CA THR A 86 7.28 -5.67 -9.09
C THR A 86 8.46 -6.49 -8.56
N ALA A 87 9.23 -5.94 -7.60
CA ALA A 87 10.37 -6.63 -7.02
C ALA A 87 9.97 -7.90 -6.23
N ILE A 88 8.85 -7.84 -5.51
CA ILE A 88 8.29 -9.01 -4.79
C ILE A 88 7.87 -10.08 -5.79
N ASN A 89 7.13 -9.72 -6.84
CA ASN A 89 6.69 -10.68 -7.86
C ASN A 89 7.86 -11.31 -8.61
N GLN A 90 8.90 -10.54 -8.91
CA GLN A 90 10.12 -11.07 -9.50
C GLN A 90 10.77 -12.11 -8.56
N HIS A 91 10.94 -11.78 -7.29
CA HIS A 91 11.51 -12.68 -6.30
C HIS A 91 10.70 -13.97 -6.12
N LEU A 92 9.37 -13.88 -6.10
CA LEU A 92 8.48 -15.05 -6.03
C LEU A 92 8.59 -15.92 -7.29
N SER A 93 8.67 -15.31 -8.47
CA SER A 93 8.89 -15.99 -9.75
C SER A 93 10.23 -16.74 -9.78
N GLU A 94 11.31 -16.09 -9.34
CA GLU A 94 12.65 -16.69 -9.28
C GLU A 94 12.71 -17.90 -8.33
N LYS A 95 11.86 -17.89 -7.29
CA LYS A 95 11.70 -19.03 -6.35
C LYS A 95 10.72 -20.10 -6.83
N GLY A 96 10.12 -19.95 -8.00
CA GLY A 96 9.12 -20.88 -8.51
C GLY A 96 7.79 -20.88 -7.73
N LEU A 97 7.53 -19.84 -6.94
CA LEU A 97 6.30 -19.71 -6.16
C LEU A 97 5.16 -19.02 -6.93
N LEU A 98 5.50 -18.34 -8.01
CA LEU A 98 4.55 -17.69 -8.93
C LEU A 98 4.69 -18.37 -10.28
N LEU A 99 3.76 -19.31 -10.57
CA LEU A 99 3.86 -20.18 -11.74
C LEU A 99 3.34 -19.52 -13.01
N LYS A 100 2.37 -18.61 -12.90
CA LYS A 100 1.64 -17.96 -14.01
C LYS A 100 0.94 -18.94 -14.95
N GLU A 101 0.63 -20.11 -14.44
CA GLU A 101 -0.15 -21.15 -15.15
C GLU A 101 -1.64 -20.93 -14.92
N GLY A 102 -2.26 -20.17 -15.79
CA GLY A 102 -3.65 -19.74 -15.64
C GLY A 102 -3.79 -18.49 -14.76
N THR A 103 -4.49 -17.50 -15.27
CA THR A 103 -4.76 -16.25 -14.55
C THR A 103 -6.24 -16.11 -14.30
N ILE A 104 -6.62 -15.93 -13.03
CA ILE A 104 -7.96 -15.54 -12.63
C ILE A 104 -7.97 -14.01 -12.60
N VAL A 105 -8.85 -13.40 -13.38
CA VAL A 105 -9.02 -11.93 -13.40
C VAL A 105 -10.33 -11.57 -12.74
N ASP A 106 -10.27 -10.66 -11.77
CA ASP A 106 -11.46 -10.10 -11.12
C ASP A 106 -11.32 -8.57 -11.01
N ALA A 107 -12.46 -7.89 -11.02
CA ALA A 107 -12.51 -6.45 -10.87
C ALA A 107 -13.28 -6.05 -9.62
N THR A 108 -12.61 -5.36 -8.72
CA THR A 108 -13.20 -4.79 -7.51
C THR A 108 -13.48 -3.31 -7.70
N LEU A 109 -14.70 -2.89 -7.35
CA LEU A 109 -15.08 -1.48 -7.37
C LEU A 109 -14.59 -0.79 -6.11
N ILE A 110 -13.82 0.27 -6.29
CA ILE A 110 -13.37 1.18 -5.22
C ILE A 110 -14.28 2.40 -5.26
N ALA A 111 -15.29 2.40 -4.38
CA ALA A 111 -16.26 3.49 -4.31
C ALA A 111 -15.67 4.72 -3.61
N ALA A 112 -15.93 5.89 -4.17
CA ALA A 112 -15.59 7.17 -3.59
C ALA A 112 -16.87 7.98 -3.32
N PRO A 113 -16.85 8.94 -2.36
CA PRO A 113 -17.97 9.82 -2.13
C PRO A 113 -18.29 10.64 -3.39
N PRO A 114 -19.53 10.62 -3.89
CA PRO A 114 -19.92 11.39 -5.08
C PRO A 114 -20.09 12.89 -4.80
N SER A 115 -19.74 13.35 -3.61
CA SER A 115 -19.95 14.72 -3.14
C SER A 115 -19.09 15.71 -3.90
N THR A 116 -19.68 16.86 -4.25
CA THR A 116 -19.01 18.05 -4.78
C THR A 116 -18.72 19.11 -3.71
N LYS A 117 -18.96 18.79 -2.43
CA LYS A 117 -18.73 19.71 -1.29
C LYS A 117 -17.25 19.78 -0.89
N ASN A 118 -16.36 19.83 -1.86
CA ASN A 118 -14.94 20.08 -1.66
C ASN A 118 -14.60 21.53 -2.01
N ARG A 119 -13.38 21.96 -1.74
CA ARG A 119 -12.91 23.33 -2.01
C ARG A 119 -13.05 23.74 -3.48
N GLU A 120 -12.97 22.81 -4.40
CA GLU A 120 -13.03 23.06 -5.84
C GLU A 120 -14.43 22.89 -6.43
N GLY A 121 -15.39 22.38 -5.66
CA GLY A 121 -16.76 22.13 -6.11
C GLY A 121 -16.87 21.12 -7.25
N LYS A 122 -15.85 20.27 -7.44
CA LYS A 122 -15.76 19.31 -8.57
C LYS A 122 -15.55 17.90 -8.07
N ARG A 123 -16.02 16.94 -8.85
CA ARG A 123 -15.67 15.52 -8.66
C ARG A 123 -14.27 15.26 -9.22
N ASP A 124 -13.61 14.23 -8.70
CA ASP A 124 -12.34 13.75 -9.24
C ASP A 124 -12.52 13.34 -10.71
N PRO A 125 -11.75 13.92 -11.66
CA PRO A 125 -11.88 13.65 -13.09
C PRO A 125 -11.50 12.23 -13.48
N ASP A 126 -10.66 11.54 -12.66
CA ASP A 126 -10.22 10.18 -12.92
C ASP A 126 -11.25 9.12 -12.47
N MET A 127 -12.31 9.57 -11.75
CA MET A 127 -13.35 8.70 -11.23
C MET A 127 -14.65 8.83 -12.04
N HIS A 128 -15.27 7.70 -12.34
CA HIS A 128 -16.52 7.66 -13.11
C HIS A 128 -17.59 6.80 -12.43
N GLN A 129 -18.84 6.98 -12.88
CA GLN A 129 -19.96 6.18 -12.40
C GLN A 129 -20.00 4.83 -13.09
N SER A 130 -20.24 3.78 -12.30
CA SER A 130 -20.50 2.42 -12.79
C SER A 130 -21.73 1.85 -12.10
N LYS A 131 -22.52 1.04 -12.83
CA LYS A 131 -23.67 0.36 -12.28
C LYS A 131 -23.31 -1.09 -11.96
N LYS A 132 -23.52 -1.49 -10.70
CA LYS A 132 -23.40 -2.90 -10.30
C LYS A 132 -24.76 -3.37 -9.75
N GLY A 133 -25.42 -4.26 -10.45
CA GLY A 133 -26.80 -4.61 -10.17
C GLY A 133 -27.73 -3.39 -10.34
N ASN A 134 -28.52 -3.04 -9.30
CA ASN A 134 -29.40 -1.87 -9.33
C ASN A 134 -28.80 -0.63 -8.66
N GLN A 135 -27.54 -0.66 -8.24
CA GLN A 135 -26.89 0.46 -7.54
C GLN A 135 -25.86 1.14 -8.43
N TRP A 136 -25.83 2.47 -8.36
CA TRP A 136 -24.80 3.28 -8.99
C TRP A 136 -23.69 3.57 -7.98
N HIS A 137 -22.46 3.38 -8.42
CA HIS A 137 -21.27 3.66 -7.65
C HIS A 137 -20.42 4.67 -8.42
N PHE A 138 -19.85 5.63 -7.71
CA PHE A 138 -18.87 6.58 -8.24
C PHE A 138 -17.50 6.16 -7.72
N GLY A 139 -16.49 6.05 -8.60
CA GLY A 139 -15.16 5.66 -8.17
C GLY A 139 -14.31 5.07 -9.29
N MET A 140 -13.41 4.19 -8.88
CA MET A 140 -12.49 3.46 -9.76
C MET A 140 -12.72 1.96 -9.67
N LYS A 141 -12.16 1.21 -10.61
CA LYS A 141 -12.05 -0.25 -10.54
C LYS A 141 -10.59 -0.65 -10.35
N ALA A 142 -10.36 -1.67 -9.53
CA ALA A 142 -9.10 -2.37 -9.44
C ALA A 142 -9.26 -3.75 -10.11
N HIS A 143 -8.54 -3.97 -11.19
CA HIS A 143 -8.48 -5.25 -11.90
C HIS A 143 -7.28 -6.00 -11.35
N ILE A 144 -7.52 -7.19 -10.81
CA ILE A 144 -6.51 -8.01 -10.13
C ILE A 144 -6.33 -9.29 -10.93
N GLY A 145 -5.11 -9.56 -11.36
CA GLY A 145 -4.74 -10.85 -11.94
C GLY A 145 -4.06 -11.72 -10.90
N VAL A 146 -4.63 -12.90 -10.66
CA VAL A 146 -4.19 -13.86 -9.63
C VAL A 146 -3.73 -15.14 -10.31
N ASP A 147 -2.59 -15.65 -9.90
CA ASP A 147 -2.13 -16.97 -10.31
C ASP A 147 -3.07 -18.07 -9.78
N ALA A 148 -3.66 -18.84 -10.67
CA ALA A 148 -4.68 -19.83 -10.30
C ALA A 148 -4.18 -20.94 -9.38
N ALA A 149 -2.89 -21.27 -9.46
CA ALA A 149 -2.28 -22.34 -8.67
C ALA A 149 -1.86 -21.86 -7.27
N SER A 150 -1.20 -20.71 -7.17
CA SER A 150 -0.65 -20.20 -5.92
C SER A 150 -1.57 -19.23 -5.18
N GLY A 151 -2.58 -18.66 -5.85
CA GLY A 151 -3.43 -17.60 -5.30
C GLY A 151 -2.71 -16.25 -5.14
N LEU A 152 -1.49 -16.10 -5.66
CA LEU A 152 -0.70 -14.89 -5.56
C LEU A 152 -1.09 -13.86 -6.62
N VAL A 153 -1.20 -12.61 -6.22
CA VAL A 153 -1.47 -11.48 -7.14
C VAL A 153 -0.21 -11.15 -7.91
N HIS A 154 -0.28 -11.25 -9.25
CA HIS A 154 0.84 -10.91 -10.13
C HIS A 154 0.61 -9.65 -10.97
N SER A 155 -0.63 -9.21 -11.14
CA SER A 155 -0.97 -7.97 -11.83
C SER A 155 -2.07 -7.20 -11.10
N LEU A 156 -1.96 -5.88 -11.16
CA LEU A 156 -2.94 -4.95 -10.61
C LEU A 156 -3.00 -3.73 -11.54
N VAL A 157 -4.18 -3.45 -12.06
CA VAL A 157 -4.44 -2.26 -12.89
C VAL A 157 -5.64 -1.52 -12.31
N THR A 158 -5.54 -0.22 -12.18
CA THR A 158 -6.66 0.64 -11.76
C THR A 158 -7.18 1.43 -12.94
N THR A 159 -8.51 1.46 -13.11
CA THR A 159 -9.19 2.20 -14.18
C THR A 159 -10.35 3.01 -13.62
N ALA A 160 -10.83 3.95 -14.40
CA ALA A 160 -12.10 4.62 -14.08
C ALA A 160 -13.25 3.59 -13.98
N GLY A 161 -14.24 3.85 -13.11
CA GLY A 161 -15.32 2.92 -12.82
C GLY A 161 -16.15 2.45 -14.02
N ASN A 162 -16.17 3.22 -15.12
CA ASN A 162 -16.91 2.92 -16.34
C ASN A 162 -16.15 2.04 -17.36
N VAL A 163 -14.88 1.72 -17.13
CA VAL A 163 -14.11 0.87 -18.02
C VAL A 163 -14.57 -0.60 -17.87
N HIS A 164 -14.74 -1.29 -19.00
CA HIS A 164 -15.14 -2.70 -19.01
C HIS A 164 -14.00 -3.62 -18.61
N ASP A 165 -14.30 -4.65 -17.83
CA ASP A 165 -13.32 -5.60 -17.28
C ASP A 165 -12.60 -6.42 -18.37
N VAL A 166 -13.29 -6.63 -19.51
CA VAL A 166 -12.77 -7.41 -20.66
C VAL A 166 -11.66 -6.69 -21.45
N THR A 167 -11.47 -5.39 -21.19
CA THR A 167 -10.50 -4.57 -21.93
C THR A 167 -9.15 -4.44 -21.23
N GLN A 168 -8.94 -5.13 -20.11
CA GLN A 168 -7.73 -5.02 -19.28
C GLN A 168 -6.96 -6.36 -19.21
#